data_2c790b7e1157addd182c4b64726411ce
#
_entry.id   2c790b7e1157addd182c4b64726411ce
#
_cell.length_a   1.000
_cell.length_b   1.000
_cell.length_c   1.000
_cell.angle_alpha   90.00
_cell.angle_beta   90.00
_cell.angle_gamma   90.00
#
_symmetry.space_group_name_H-M   'P 1'
#
loop_
_entity.id
_entity.type
_entity.pdbx_description
1 polymer ?
#
loop_
_entity_poly.entity_id
_entity_poly.type
_entity_poly.pdbx_seq_one_letter_code
_entity_poly.pdbx_strand_id
1 'polypeptide(L)'
;MSKYYTPEIEEFFVGFEYEWLNEENKWIKESSPTEISQEGFDEQTYGLRVKYLDKEDIESLGFKEGSKDFYIVKLRDYYISVEYFLKDKGFYINIGQEENQFSFGGYIKNKSELKKLLKQLNINE
;
A
#
# COMPACT_ATOMS: atom_id res chain seq x y z
N MET A 1 -7.06 -16.24 -5.52
CA MET A 1 -6.19 -15.06 -5.65
C MET A 1 -5.18 -15.04 -4.51
N SER A 2 -3.93 -14.79 -4.82
CA SER A 2 -2.88 -14.77 -3.80
C SER A 2 -2.98 -13.52 -2.93
N LYS A 3 -2.65 -13.67 -1.64
CA LYS A 3 -2.55 -12.53 -0.74
C LYS A 3 -1.24 -11.76 -0.92
N TYR A 4 -0.28 -12.36 -1.60
CA TYR A 4 1.08 -11.83 -1.72
C TYR A 4 1.52 -11.80 -3.17
N TYR A 5 2.46 -10.91 -3.46
CA TYR A 5 3.08 -10.82 -4.77
C TYR A 5 4.58 -10.59 -4.62
N THR A 6 5.32 -10.83 -5.69
CA THR A 6 6.75 -10.55 -5.69
C THR A 6 6.96 -9.11 -6.13
N PRO A 7 7.56 -8.26 -5.29
CA PRO A 7 7.73 -6.85 -5.63
C PRO A 7 8.83 -6.65 -6.68
N GLU A 8 8.75 -5.51 -7.37
CA GLU A 8 9.80 -5.06 -8.27
C GLU A 8 10.69 -4.08 -7.51
N ILE A 9 11.95 -3.94 -7.97
CA ILE A 9 12.91 -3.09 -7.27
C ILE A 9 12.42 -1.65 -7.16
N GLU A 10 11.68 -1.17 -8.17
CA GLU A 10 11.18 0.20 -8.21
C GLU A 10 10.18 0.50 -7.11
N GLU A 11 9.62 -0.53 -6.49
CA GLU A 11 8.65 -0.34 -5.40
C GLU A 11 9.32 -0.01 -4.06
N PHE A 12 10.61 -0.27 -3.91
CA PHE A 12 11.29 -0.10 -2.62
C PHE A 12 11.59 1.37 -2.34
N PHE A 13 11.31 1.78 -1.12
CA PHE A 13 11.65 3.09 -0.57
C PHE A 13 11.87 2.95 0.93
N VAL A 14 12.40 3.98 1.57
CA VAL A 14 12.61 3.95 3.03
C VAL A 14 11.26 3.73 3.72
N GLY A 15 11.18 2.68 4.54
CA GLY A 15 9.95 2.31 5.23
C GLY A 15 9.08 1.32 4.50
N PHE A 16 9.46 0.90 3.28
CA PHE A 16 8.70 -0.10 2.54
C PHE A 16 8.73 -1.43 3.27
N GLU A 17 7.55 -1.96 3.60
CA GLU A 17 7.43 -3.21 4.34
C GLU A 17 7.32 -4.39 3.38
N TYR A 18 8.13 -5.41 3.63
CA TYR A 18 8.15 -6.60 2.82
C TYR A 18 8.53 -7.80 3.69
N GLU A 19 8.45 -8.99 3.10
CA GLU A 19 8.88 -10.22 3.78
C GLU A 19 9.90 -10.94 2.92
N TRP A 20 10.87 -11.56 3.57
CA TRP A 20 11.87 -12.36 2.88
C TRP A 20 11.94 -13.74 3.50
N LEU A 21 12.32 -14.71 2.67
CA LEU A 21 12.38 -16.11 3.08
C LEU A 21 13.78 -16.43 3.61
N ASN A 22 13.85 -16.88 4.86
CA ASN A 22 15.15 -17.22 5.43
C ASN A 22 15.56 -18.66 5.12
N GLU A 23 16.75 -19.06 5.59
CA GLU A 23 17.30 -20.41 5.33
C GLU A 23 16.45 -21.52 5.96
N GLU A 24 15.65 -21.22 6.96
CA GLU A 24 14.76 -22.18 7.61
C GLU A 24 13.40 -22.24 6.94
N ASN A 25 13.22 -21.62 5.79
CA ASN A 25 11.97 -21.55 5.04
C ASN A 25 10.87 -20.81 5.81
N LYS A 26 11.26 -19.79 6.57
CA LYS A 26 10.31 -18.93 7.28
C LYS A 26 10.32 -17.53 6.69
N TRP A 27 9.15 -16.93 6.63
CA TRP A 27 9.01 -15.56 6.14
C TRP A 27 9.27 -14.57 7.27
N ILE A 28 10.21 -13.66 7.04
CA ILE A 28 10.61 -12.66 8.03
C ILE A 28 10.14 -11.29 7.54
N LYS A 29 9.42 -10.56 8.40
CA LYS A 29 8.96 -9.21 8.08
C LYS A 29 10.11 -8.23 8.27
N GLU A 30 10.21 -7.29 7.34
CA GLU A 30 11.26 -6.28 7.40
C GLU A 30 10.78 -4.98 6.77
N SER A 31 11.32 -3.88 7.28
CA SER A 31 11.08 -2.54 6.74
C SER A 31 12.39 -2.05 6.14
N SER A 32 12.34 -1.59 4.91
CA SER A 32 13.56 -1.16 4.22
C SER A 32 14.13 0.10 4.86
N PRO A 33 15.38 0.06 5.37
CA PRO A 33 16.01 1.24 5.98
C PRO A 33 16.51 2.23 4.92
N THR A 34 16.74 1.77 3.71
CA THR A 34 17.20 2.58 2.59
C THR A 34 16.59 2.01 1.31
N GLU A 35 16.84 2.68 0.20
CA GLU A 35 16.48 2.10 -1.09
C GLU A 35 17.35 0.86 -1.32
N ILE A 36 16.73 -0.20 -1.82
CA ILE A 36 17.46 -1.43 -2.07
C ILE A 36 18.29 -1.28 -3.36
N SER A 37 19.52 -1.79 -3.35
CA SER A 37 20.34 -1.80 -4.55
C SER A 37 19.89 -2.91 -5.50
N GLN A 38 20.22 -2.77 -6.78
CA GLN A 38 19.89 -3.81 -7.76
C GLN A 38 20.54 -5.14 -7.36
N GLU A 39 21.78 -5.09 -6.89
CA GLU A 39 22.49 -6.29 -6.46
C GLU A 39 21.80 -6.97 -5.28
N GLY A 40 21.43 -6.19 -4.26
CA GLY A 40 20.71 -6.73 -3.12
C GLY A 40 19.37 -7.29 -3.49
N PHE A 41 18.66 -6.63 -4.40
CA PHE A 41 17.38 -7.11 -4.89
C PHE A 41 17.52 -8.45 -5.62
N ASP A 42 18.52 -8.55 -6.51
CA ASP A 42 18.75 -9.78 -7.27
C ASP A 42 19.11 -10.95 -6.37
N GLU A 43 19.86 -10.71 -5.31
CA GLU A 43 20.21 -11.74 -4.34
C GLU A 43 18.99 -12.29 -3.58
N GLN A 44 17.96 -11.47 -3.40
CA GLN A 44 16.79 -11.82 -2.60
C GLN A 44 15.53 -12.12 -3.42
N THR A 45 15.62 -12.05 -4.74
CA THR A 45 14.44 -12.14 -5.61
C THR A 45 13.58 -13.38 -5.36
N TYR A 46 14.21 -14.52 -5.09
CA TYR A 46 13.46 -15.76 -4.90
C TYR A 46 12.71 -15.82 -3.58
N GLY A 47 13.09 -15.00 -2.63
CA GLY A 47 12.52 -15.03 -1.32
C GLY A 47 11.83 -13.75 -0.89
N LEU A 48 11.40 -12.91 -1.82
CA LEU A 48 10.71 -11.66 -1.49
C LEU A 48 9.23 -11.75 -1.79
N ARG A 49 8.43 -11.19 -0.89
CA ARG A 49 7.00 -11.04 -1.14
C ARG A 49 6.45 -9.82 -0.40
N VAL A 50 5.36 -9.27 -0.93
CA VAL A 50 4.64 -8.16 -0.32
C VAL A 50 3.17 -8.53 -0.29
N LYS A 51 2.51 -8.20 0.82
CA LYS A 51 1.08 -8.44 0.94
C LYS A 51 0.30 -7.39 0.17
N TYR A 52 -0.68 -7.81 -0.61
CA TYR A 52 -1.61 -6.89 -1.26
C TYR A 52 -2.41 -6.14 -0.20
N LEU A 53 -2.77 -4.90 -0.51
CA LEU A 53 -3.64 -4.10 0.34
C LEU A 53 -4.97 -4.82 0.55
N ASP A 54 -5.46 -4.83 1.79
CA ASP A 54 -6.73 -5.44 2.12
C ASP A 54 -7.56 -4.53 3.02
N LYS A 55 -8.75 -4.96 3.33
CA LYS A 55 -9.68 -4.22 4.18
C LYS A 55 -9.07 -3.86 5.54
N GLU A 56 -8.41 -4.82 6.16
CA GLU A 56 -7.83 -4.59 7.49
C GLU A 56 -6.74 -3.52 7.46
N ASP A 57 -5.91 -3.54 6.42
CA ASP A 57 -4.88 -2.51 6.24
C ASP A 57 -5.51 -1.13 6.11
N ILE A 58 -6.54 -1.02 5.30
CA ILE A 58 -7.23 0.24 5.04
C ILE A 58 -7.85 0.78 6.32
N GLU A 59 -8.56 -0.08 7.05
CA GLU A 59 -9.20 0.32 8.30
C GLU A 59 -8.19 0.70 9.38
N SER A 60 -7.02 0.03 9.39
CA SER A 60 -5.98 0.36 10.36
C SER A 60 -5.40 1.76 10.17
N LEU A 61 -5.57 2.34 8.99
CA LEU A 61 -5.10 3.69 8.70
C LEU A 61 -6.17 4.76 8.91
N GLY A 62 -7.31 4.38 9.49
CA GLY A 62 -8.35 5.32 9.88
C GLY A 62 -9.53 5.44 8.92
N PHE A 63 -9.52 4.69 7.83
CA PHE A 63 -10.63 4.70 6.89
C PHE A 63 -11.83 3.95 7.45
N LYS A 64 -13.03 4.42 7.10
CA LYS A 64 -14.27 3.77 7.49
C LYS A 64 -15.00 3.30 6.25
N GLU A 65 -15.59 2.11 6.34
CA GLU A 65 -16.37 1.56 5.24
C GLU A 65 -17.69 2.32 5.11
N GLY A 66 -17.92 2.93 3.96
CA GLY A 66 -19.17 3.63 3.67
C GLY A 66 -20.17 2.72 2.99
N SER A 67 -19.70 1.90 2.07
CA SER A 67 -20.51 0.88 1.41
C SER A 67 -19.58 -0.27 1.07
N LYS A 68 -20.13 -1.34 0.49
CA LYS A 68 -19.31 -2.51 0.19
C LYS A 68 -18.11 -2.13 -0.69
N ASP A 69 -16.93 -2.50 -0.23
CA ASP A 69 -15.65 -2.26 -0.94
C ASP A 69 -15.32 -0.79 -1.17
N PHE A 70 -15.96 0.11 -0.41
CA PHE A 70 -15.73 1.54 -0.51
C PHE A 70 -15.40 2.10 0.88
N TYR A 71 -14.24 2.71 1.01
CA TYR A 71 -13.74 3.24 2.29
C TYR A 71 -13.42 4.71 2.15
N ILE A 72 -13.72 5.50 3.16
CA ILE A 72 -13.53 6.95 3.10
C ILE A 72 -12.99 7.47 4.42
N VAL A 73 -12.18 8.51 4.35
CA VAL A 73 -11.72 9.25 5.49
C VAL A 73 -11.63 10.73 5.11
N LYS A 74 -11.98 11.59 6.03
CA LYS A 74 -11.76 13.02 5.87
C LYS A 74 -10.64 13.41 6.84
N LEU A 75 -9.52 13.86 6.29
CA LEU A 75 -8.38 14.29 7.08
C LEU A 75 -8.01 15.70 6.70
N ARG A 76 -8.08 16.63 7.68
CA ARG A 76 -7.87 18.06 7.44
C ARG A 76 -8.82 18.53 6.34
N ASP A 77 -8.27 19.05 5.24
CA ASP A 77 -9.07 19.58 4.14
C ASP A 77 -9.26 18.59 3.01
N TYR A 78 -8.87 17.32 3.22
CA TYR A 78 -8.92 16.32 2.17
C TYR A 78 -9.97 15.26 2.42
N TYR A 79 -10.66 14.91 1.35
CA TYR A 79 -11.50 13.71 1.30
C TYR A 79 -10.72 12.65 0.54
N ILE A 80 -10.54 11.50 1.17
CA ILE A 80 -9.79 10.40 0.59
C ILE A 80 -10.68 9.17 0.57
N SER A 81 -10.85 8.57 -0.61
CA SER A 81 -11.60 7.34 -0.73
C SER A 81 -10.74 6.25 -1.33
N VAL A 82 -10.97 5.02 -0.90
CA VAL A 82 -10.32 3.83 -1.44
C VAL A 82 -11.42 2.85 -1.80
N GLU A 83 -11.45 2.42 -3.04
CA GLU A 83 -12.49 1.54 -3.54
C GLU A 83 -11.88 0.34 -4.26
N TYR A 84 -12.39 -0.85 -3.98
CA TYR A 84 -11.97 -2.05 -4.65
C TYR A 84 -12.73 -2.22 -5.95
N PHE A 85 -11.99 -2.39 -7.06
CA PHE A 85 -12.57 -2.66 -8.37
C PHE A 85 -12.32 -4.11 -8.76
N LEU A 86 -13.36 -4.91 -8.74
CA LEU A 86 -13.27 -6.33 -9.07
C LEU A 86 -12.73 -6.56 -10.48
N LYS A 87 -13.09 -5.70 -11.41
CA LYS A 87 -12.64 -5.80 -12.80
C LYS A 87 -11.11 -5.74 -12.90
N ASP A 88 -10.51 -4.84 -12.13
CA ASP A 88 -9.07 -4.62 -12.17
C ASP A 88 -8.34 -5.36 -11.06
N LYS A 89 -9.09 -6.02 -10.18
CA LYS A 89 -8.56 -6.78 -9.03
C LYS A 89 -7.63 -5.94 -8.16
N GLY A 90 -8.02 -4.69 -7.91
CA GLY A 90 -7.17 -3.79 -7.12
C GLY A 90 -7.95 -2.66 -6.49
N PHE A 91 -7.28 -1.96 -5.59
CA PHE A 91 -7.83 -0.79 -4.92
C PHE A 91 -7.43 0.48 -5.65
N TYR A 92 -8.39 1.37 -5.82
CA TYR A 92 -8.21 2.67 -6.44
C TYR A 92 -8.42 3.75 -5.38
N ILE A 93 -7.48 4.69 -5.28
CA ILE A 93 -7.57 5.79 -4.33
C ILE A 93 -7.96 7.08 -5.08
N ASN A 94 -8.85 7.86 -4.47
CA ASN A 94 -9.21 9.18 -4.96
C ASN A 94 -8.98 10.19 -3.84
N ILE A 95 -8.37 11.33 -4.19
CA ILE A 95 -8.06 12.39 -3.22
C ILE A 95 -8.57 13.71 -3.77
N GLY A 96 -9.29 14.46 -2.94
CA GLY A 96 -9.80 15.77 -3.32
C GLY A 96 -10.03 16.62 -2.10
N GLN A 97 -10.28 17.91 -2.30
CA GLN A 97 -10.55 18.85 -1.23
C GLN A 97 -12.05 18.98 -0.93
N GLU A 98 -12.88 18.53 -1.84
CA GLU A 98 -14.32 18.54 -1.67
C GLU A 98 -14.89 17.18 -1.99
N GLU A 99 -15.95 16.81 -1.27
CA GLU A 99 -16.64 15.56 -1.54
C GLU A 99 -17.10 15.53 -2.99
N ASN A 100 -16.83 14.40 -3.67
CA ASN A 100 -17.19 14.19 -5.07
C ASN A 100 -16.36 15.00 -6.08
N GLN A 101 -15.33 15.72 -5.63
CA GLN A 101 -14.43 16.44 -6.53
C GLN A 101 -13.00 16.01 -6.25
N PHE A 102 -12.54 15.03 -6.99
CA PHE A 102 -11.22 14.45 -6.76
C PHE A 102 -10.21 14.98 -7.77
N SER A 103 -9.06 15.44 -7.25
CA SER A 103 -7.98 15.98 -8.07
C SER A 103 -6.85 15.00 -8.33
N PHE A 104 -6.89 13.85 -7.68
CA PHE A 104 -5.87 12.81 -7.84
C PHE A 104 -6.52 11.44 -7.74
N GLY A 105 -6.08 10.52 -8.58
CA GLY A 105 -6.54 9.15 -8.52
C GLY A 105 -5.49 8.18 -9.02
N GLY A 106 -5.52 6.96 -8.51
CA GLY A 106 -4.58 5.94 -8.94
C GLY A 106 -4.77 4.64 -8.18
N TYR A 107 -4.11 3.59 -8.63
CA TYR A 107 -4.17 2.29 -7.98
C TYR A 107 -3.11 2.18 -6.89
N ILE A 108 -3.48 1.50 -5.80
CA ILE A 108 -2.61 1.27 -4.64
C ILE A 108 -2.47 -0.23 -4.45
N LYS A 109 -1.25 -0.74 -4.39
CA LYS A 109 -1.00 -2.18 -4.26
C LYS A 109 -0.87 -2.67 -2.84
N ASN A 110 -0.29 -1.86 -1.94
CA ASN A 110 0.04 -2.33 -0.61
C ASN A 110 -0.10 -1.21 0.43
N LYS A 111 -0.02 -1.62 1.70
CA LYS A 111 -0.18 -0.69 2.82
C LYS A 111 0.92 0.37 2.89
N SER A 112 2.16 -0.03 2.60
CA SER A 112 3.30 0.91 2.64
C SER A 112 3.12 2.03 1.64
N GLU A 113 2.63 1.71 0.45
CA GLU A 113 2.36 2.69 -0.60
C GLU A 113 1.28 3.68 -0.16
N LEU A 114 0.21 3.17 0.46
CA LEU A 114 -0.86 4.02 0.98
C LEU A 114 -0.36 4.92 2.10
N LYS A 115 0.42 4.37 3.03
CA LYS A 115 1.01 5.16 4.12
C LYS A 115 1.91 6.27 3.59
N LYS A 116 2.74 5.96 2.60
CA LYS A 116 3.63 6.96 2.00
C LYS A 116 2.85 8.09 1.36
N LEU A 117 1.78 7.76 0.64
CA LEU A 117 0.94 8.76 0.00
C LEU A 117 0.30 9.70 1.02
N LEU A 118 -0.25 9.13 2.09
CA LEU A 118 -0.85 9.93 3.17
C LEU A 118 0.19 10.83 3.82
N LYS A 119 1.40 10.33 4.01
CA LYS A 119 2.49 11.13 4.57
C LYS A 119 2.88 12.28 3.66
N GLN A 120 2.92 12.05 2.34
CA GLN A 120 3.24 13.10 1.37
C GLN A 120 2.22 14.23 1.39
N LEU A 121 1.00 13.93 1.78
CA LEU A 121 -0.07 14.93 1.89
C LEU A 121 -0.08 15.60 3.26
N ASN A 122 0.83 15.22 4.17
CA ASN A 122 0.91 15.72 5.55
C ASN A 122 -0.39 15.50 6.33
N ILE A 123 -1.08 14.40 6.08
CA ILE A 123 -2.36 14.12 6.73
C ILE A 123 -2.35 12.88 7.60
N ASN A 124 -1.23 12.17 7.71
CA ASN A 124 -1.14 11.05 8.63
C ASN A 124 -0.57 11.56 9.96
N GLU A 125 -1.31 11.39 10.99
CA GLU A 125 -0.88 11.77 12.34
C GLU A 125 -0.66 10.54 13.19
#